data_1f157c61035cb1d2d48fe51b1636c485
#
_entry.id   1f157c61035cb1d2d48fe51b1636c485
#
_cell.length_a   1.000
_cell.length_b   1.000
_cell.length_c   1.000
_cell.angle_alpha   90.00
_cell.angle_beta   90.00
_cell.angle_gamma   90.00
#
_symmetry.space_group_name_H-M   'P 1'
#
loop_
_entity.id
_entity.type
_entity.pdbx_description
1 polymer ?
#
loop_
_entity_poly.entity_id
_entity_poly.type
_entity_poly.pdbx_seq_one_letter_code
_entity_poly.pdbx_strand_id
1 'polypeptide(L)'
;KQQTSNVIMYTLTTEDGRYDDEFLTNYNDINIVPALKRVSGVGAVQSPGMKTYSMRIWLQPDKMKQYNLIPSDVSAALAEQNIEAAPGKFGEQSDMAYEYTMRYKGRLKTAEEYGDIIIRSDANGQTLRLKDVAKVELGGLMYSVGMKNNGQPSVMAMVQQIAGSNATQIAKDVKAELEKQAKSFPPGVEYKLNYDVTDFLFASMEEVIFTLIITMLLVFAVVYIFLQDFRSTLI
;
A
#
# COMPACT_ATOMS: atom_id res chain seq x y z
N LYS A 1 -11.98 -17.18 12.17
CA LYS A 1 -11.86 -16.43 10.88
C LYS A 1 -12.42 -15.03 11.13
N GLN A 2 -11.55 -14.03 11.19
CA GLN A 2 -11.98 -12.63 11.21
C GLN A 2 -12.49 -12.32 9.80
N GLN A 3 -13.76 -12.01 9.66
CA GLN A 3 -14.34 -11.52 8.43
C GLN A 3 -14.06 -10.02 8.38
N THR A 4 -13.05 -9.64 7.64
CA THR A 4 -12.72 -8.23 7.39
C THR A 4 -13.55 -7.77 6.20
N SER A 5 -14.46 -6.80 6.42
CA SER A 5 -15.21 -6.17 5.35
C SER A 5 -14.54 -4.86 4.92
N ASN A 6 -14.60 -4.57 3.62
CA ASN A 6 -14.14 -3.30 3.09
C ASN A 6 -15.10 -2.19 3.52
N VAL A 7 -14.57 -1.10 4.03
CA VAL A 7 -15.34 0.09 4.46
C VAL A 7 -15.24 1.17 3.40
N ILE A 8 -14.04 1.45 2.94
CA ILE A 8 -13.75 2.43 1.89
C ILE A 8 -12.79 1.82 0.88
N MET A 9 -13.02 2.15 -0.39
CA MET A 9 -12.06 1.93 -1.46
C MET A 9 -11.79 3.28 -2.12
N TYR A 10 -10.51 3.62 -2.26
CA TYR A 10 -10.09 4.83 -2.95
C TYR A 10 -9.06 4.52 -4.02
N THR A 11 -8.99 5.40 -5.00
CA THR A 11 -8.02 5.33 -6.09
C THR A 11 -7.22 6.63 -6.09
N LEU A 12 -5.89 6.52 -6.18
CA LEU A 12 -5.02 7.64 -6.52
C LEU A 12 -4.81 7.66 -8.02
N THR A 13 -4.91 8.82 -8.61
CA THR A 13 -4.72 9.06 -10.04
C THR A 13 -3.85 10.28 -10.27
N THR A 14 -3.31 10.39 -11.48
CA THR A 14 -2.65 11.60 -11.96
C THR A 14 -3.43 12.14 -13.14
N GLU A 15 -3.79 13.43 -13.14
CA GLU A 15 -4.57 14.03 -14.23
C GLU A 15 -3.81 14.12 -15.55
N ASP A 16 -2.51 14.38 -15.47
CA ASP A 16 -1.66 14.66 -16.62
C ASP A 16 -0.72 13.50 -17.02
N GLY A 17 -0.84 12.34 -16.36
CA GLY A 17 0.03 11.19 -16.59
C GLY A 17 1.49 11.42 -16.18
N ARG A 18 1.77 12.45 -15.39
CA ARG A 18 3.12 12.84 -14.94
C ARG A 18 3.80 11.76 -14.11
N TYR A 19 3.02 11.03 -13.35
CA TYR A 19 3.50 9.95 -12.48
C TYR A 19 3.00 8.60 -13.00
N ASP A 20 3.87 7.61 -12.95
CA ASP A 20 3.53 6.24 -13.27
C ASP A 20 2.84 5.52 -12.09
N ASP A 21 2.34 4.33 -12.34
CA ASP A 21 1.68 3.50 -11.34
C ASP A 21 2.67 2.99 -10.26
N GLU A 22 3.97 2.91 -10.55
CA GLU A 22 5.01 2.56 -9.58
C GLU A 22 5.18 3.67 -8.54
N PHE A 23 5.26 4.93 -9.00
CA PHE A 23 5.33 6.08 -8.10
C PHE A 23 4.08 6.17 -7.23
N LEU A 24 2.88 6.10 -7.84
CA LEU A 24 1.62 6.19 -7.09
C LEU A 24 1.50 5.09 -6.05
N THR A 25 1.92 3.86 -6.37
CA THR A 25 1.91 2.74 -5.43
C THR A 25 2.85 3.01 -4.25
N ASN A 26 4.09 3.40 -4.53
CA ASN A 26 5.06 3.68 -3.47
C ASN A 26 4.65 4.89 -2.62
N TYR A 27 4.13 5.94 -3.23
CA TYR A 27 3.61 7.10 -2.51
C TYR A 27 2.47 6.71 -1.56
N ASN A 28 1.52 5.91 -2.06
CA ASN A 28 0.43 5.39 -1.26
C ASN A 28 0.94 4.57 -0.06
N ASP A 29 1.84 3.63 -0.31
CA ASP A 29 2.32 2.68 0.71
C ASP A 29 3.19 3.34 1.78
N ILE A 30 3.94 4.38 1.41
CA ILE A 30 4.85 5.07 2.33
C ILE A 30 4.13 6.15 3.13
N ASN A 31 3.22 6.91 2.50
CA ASN A 31 2.63 8.10 3.11
C ASN A 31 1.19 7.87 3.59
N ILE A 32 0.32 7.30 2.74
CA ILE A 32 -1.12 7.24 3.01
C ILE A 32 -1.48 6.00 3.84
N VAL A 33 -1.03 4.82 3.43
CA VAL A 33 -1.35 3.56 4.10
C VAL A 33 -0.98 3.58 5.60
N PRO A 34 0.20 4.07 6.04
CA PRO A 34 0.53 4.13 7.46
C PRO A 34 -0.34 5.13 8.24
N ALA A 35 -0.79 6.21 7.59
CA ALA A 35 -1.69 7.18 8.22
C ALA A 35 -3.08 6.57 8.43
N LEU A 36 -3.62 5.90 7.43
CA LEU A 36 -4.92 5.23 7.52
C LEU A 36 -4.93 4.05 8.49
N LYS A 37 -3.84 3.29 8.59
CA LYS A 37 -3.70 2.20 9.58
C LYS A 37 -3.73 2.69 11.03
N ARG A 38 -3.48 3.97 11.29
CA ARG A 38 -3.57 4.57 12.62
C ARG A 38 -4.98 5.02 13.00
N VAL A 39 -5.91 5.04 12.04
CA VAL A 39 -7.32 5.34 12.32
C VAL A 39 -7.92 4.22 13.15
N SER A 40 -8.60 4.59 14.24
CA SER A 40 -9.21 3.61 15.14
C SER A 40 -10.25 2.76 14.43
N GLY A 41 -10.18 1.44 14.62
CA GLY A 41 -11.09 0.47 13.99
C GLY A 41 -10.65 -0.01 12.59
N VAL A 42 -9.61 0.59 11.99
CA VAL A 42 -9.01 0.06 10.76
C VAL A 42 -8.18 -1.17 11.07
N GLY A 43 -8.53 -2.29 10.46
CA GLY A 43 -7.83 -3.57 10.63
C GLY A 43 -6.70 -3.78 9.62
N ALA A 44 -6.95 -3.39 8.37
CA ALA A 44 -5.96 -3.47 7.31
C ALA A 44 -6.22 -2.41 6.23
N VAL A 45 -5.15 -2.00 5.57
CA VAL A 45 -5.22 -1.23 4.32
C VAL A 45 -4.42 -2.03 3.30
N GLN A 46 -5.07 -2.45 2.23
CA GLN A 46 -4.49 -3.27 1.18
C GLN A 46 -4.51 -2.51 -0.15
N SER A 47 -3.39 -2.54 -0.83
CA SER A 47 -3.24 -2.01 -2.18
C SER A 47 -2.94 -3.18 -3.12
N PRO A 48 -3.95 -3.72 -3.83
CA PRO A 48 -3.71 -4.79 -4.80
C PRO A 48 -2.94 -4.25 -6.00
N GLY A 49 -1.87 -4.91 -6.38
CA GLY A 49 -1.01 -4.50 -7.49
C GLY A 49 0.33 -3.97 -7.01
N MET A 50 1.10 -4.81 -6.33
CA MET A 50 2.41 -4.48 -5.76
C MET A 50 3.42 -4.07 -6.83
N LYS A 51 3.47 -2.80 -7.16
CA LYS A 51 4.58 -2.19 -7.91
C LYS A 51 5.51 -1.40 -6.99
N THR A 52 5.80 -1.94 -5.80
CA THR A 52 6.85 -1.39 -4.94
C THR A 52 8.18 -1.39 -5.67
N TYR A 53 8.94 -0.33 -5.50
CA TYR A 53 10.28 -0.26 -6.08
C TYR A 53 11.15 -1.42 -5.59
N SER A 54 11.85 -2.02 -6.53
CA SER A 54 12.76 -3.11 -6.29
C SER A 54 14.01 -2.93 -7.16
N MET A 55 15.14 -3.39 -6.66
CA MET A 55 16.35 -3.43 -7.48
C MET A 55 16.26 -4.64 -8.42
N ARG A 56 16.22 -4.38 -9.72
CA ARG A 56 16.15 -5.38 -10.78
C ARG A 56 17.54 -5.74 -11.27
N ILE A 57 17.83 -7.01 -11.31
CA ILE A 57 19.10 -7.55 -11.78
C ILE A 57 18.82 -8.47 -12.95
N TRP A 58 19.11 -7.96 -14.15
CA TRP A 58 18.94 -8.68 -15.41
C TRP A 58 20.22 -9.40 -15.75
N LEU A 59 20.28 -10.69 -15.45
CA LEU A 59 21.43 -11.52 -15.73
C LEU A 59 21.63 -11.66 -17.25
N GLN A 60 22.89 -11.61 -17.71
CA GLN A 60 23.27 -11.76 -19.11
C GLN A 60 23.89 -13.17 -19.30
N PRO A 61 23.13 -14.14 -19.84
CA PRO A 61 23.56 -15.54 -19.90
C PRO A 61 24.87 -15.74 -20.65
N ASP A 62 25.09 -14.99 -21.72
CA ASP A 62 26.30 -15.09 -22.53
C ASP A 62 27.55 -14.70 -21.74
N LYS A 63 27.46 -13.59 -20.98
CA LYS A 63 28.53 -13.16 -20.09
C LYS A 63 28.75 -14.12 -18.93
N MET A 64 27.67 -14.61 -18.34
CA MET A 64 27.76 -15.60 -17.28
C MET A 64 28.49 -16.87 -17.74
N LYS A 65 28.19 -17.32 -18.95
CA LYS A 65 28.87 -18.48 -19.56
C LYS A 65 30.37 -18.24 -19.76
N GLN A 66 30.78 -17.03 -20.19
CA GLN A 66 32.19 -16.66 -20.35
C GLN A 66 32.98 -16.79 -19.03
N TYR A 67 32.33 -16.46 -17.91
CA TYR A 67 32.96 -16.51 -16.58
C TYR A 67 32.64 -17.80 -15.80
N ASN A 68 32.00 -18.79 -16.45
CA ASN A 68 31.55 -20.05 -15.80
C ASN A 68 30.74 -19.80 -14.53
N LEU A 69 29.76 -18.88 -14.60
CA LEU A 69 28.85 -18.56 -13.51
C LEU A 69 27.49 -19.18 -13.71
N ILE A 70 26.86 -19.56 -12.61
CA ILE A 70 25.44 -19.96 -12.56
C ILE A 70 24.64 -18.92 -11.75
N PRO A 71 23.32 -18.81 -11.94
CA PRO A 71 22.49 -17.82 -11.22
C PRO A 71 22.60 -17.91 -9.69
N SER A 72 22.85 -19.08 -9.16
CA SER A 72 23.06 -19.27 -7.70
C SER A 72 24.30 -18.57 -7.17
N ASP A 73 25.37 -18.42 -7.96
CA ASP A 73 26.58 -17.70 -7.54
C ASP A 73 26.27 -16.23 -7.32
N VAL A 74 25.47 -15.64 -8.22
CA VAL A 74 25.01 -14.26 -8.12
C VAL A 74 24.11 -14.10 -6.90
N SER A 75 23.17 -15.03 -6.67
CA SER A 75 22.27 -14.99 -5.52
C SER A 75 23.03 -15.11 -4.20
N ALA A 76 24.05 -15.95 -4.14
CA ALA A 76 24.92 -16.11 -2.96
C ALA A 76 25.68 -14.79 -2.67
N ALA A 77 26.30 -14.19 -3.69
CA ALA A 77 27.03 -12.93 -3.54
C ALA A 77 26.12 -11.78 -3.08
N LEU A 78 24.89 -11.74 -3.60
CA LEU A 78 23.87 -10.77 -3.16
C LEU A 78 23.49 -10.97 -1.69
N ALA A 79 23.23 -12.21 -1.29
CA ALA A 79 22.85 -12.55 0.08
C ALA A 79 23.97 -12.23 1.08
N GLU A 80 25.23 -12.41 0.68
CA GLU A 80 26.39 -12.15 1.53
C GLU A 80 26.70 -10.65 1.71
N GLN A 81 26.53 -9.84 0.63
CA GLN A 81 26.97 -8.45 0.63
C GLN A 81 25.82 -7.44 0.81
N ASN A 82 24.58 -7.85 0.69
CA ASN A 82 23.39 -6.99 0.88
C ASN A 82 22.62 -7.40 2.14
N ILE A 83 23.29 -7.42 3.28
CA ILE A 83 22.71 -7.79 4.57
C ILE A 83 22.50 -6.57 5.45
N GLU A 84 21.55 -6.67 6.36
CA GLU A 84 21.36 -5.73 7.45
C GLU A 84 21.67 -6.46 8.76
N ALA A 85 22.79 -6.13 9.36
CA ALA A 85 23.23 -6.73 10.61
C ALA A 85 23.56 -5.63 11.62
N ALA A 86 23.47 -5.93 12.90
CA ALA A 86 24.02 -5.10 13.96
C ALA A 86 25.44 -5.60 14.26
N PRO A 87 26.50 -4.92 13.79
CA PRO A 87 27.86 -5.43 13.91
C PRO A 87 28.37 -5.47 15.36
N GLY A 88 27.60 -4.88 16.30
CA GLY A 88 27.96 -4.84 17.71
C GLY A 88 29.01 -3.77 18.03
N LYS A 89 29.65 -3.94 19.18
CA LYS A 89 30.70 -3.04 19.69
C LYS A 89 31.97 -3.84 19.93
N PHE A 90 33.10 -3.19 19.73
CA PHE A 90 34.40 -3.75 20.07
C PHE A 90 34.75 -3.34 21.50
N GLY A 91 35.12 -4.27 22.36
CA GLY A 91 35.49 -4.00 23.75
C GLY A 91 34.37 -4.12 24.78
N GLU A 92 33.15 -4.53 24.38
CA GLU A 92 31.97 -4.61 25.27
C GLU A 92 32.15 -5.55 26.48
N GLN A 93 33.03 -6.55 26.38
CA GLN A 93 33.33 -7.52 27.46
C GLN A 93 34.79 -7.58 27.81
N SER A 94 35.56 -6.54 27.55
CA SER A 94 36.98 -6.49 27.86
C SER A 94 37.27 -5.48 28.98
N ASP A 95 38.37 -5.66 29.70
CA ASP A 95 38.86 -4.68 30.71
C ASP A 95 39.37 -3.37 30.10
N MET A 96 39.04 -3.12 28.83
CA MET A 96 39.40 -1.88 28.14
C MET A 96 38.48 -0.73 28.58
N ALA A 97 39.06 0.44 28.81
CA ALA A 97 38.36 1.66 29.23
C ALA A 97 37.48 2.30 28.10
N TYR A 98 37.54 1.77 26.89
CA TYR A 98 36.87 2.34 25.71
C TYR A 98 36.12 1.29 24.92
N GLU A 99 34.86 1.60 24.55
CA GLU A 99 34.06 0.83 23.59
C GLU A 99 34.05 1.54 22.24
N TYR A 100 34.23 0.77 21.16
CA TYR A 100 34.13 1.26 19.79
C TYR A 100 32.88 0.64 19.14
N THR A 101 31.90 1.49 18.79
CA THR A 101 30.73 1.05 18.01
C THR A 101 31.15 0.83 16.56
N MET A 102 31.01 -0.41 16.10
CA MET A 102 31.23 -0.72 14.69
C MET A 102 30.08 -0.19 13.84
N ARG A 103 30.43 0.47 12.72
CA ARG A 103 29.46 0.89 11.71
C ARG A 103 29.77 0.19 10.40
N TYR A 104 28.75 -0.27 9.74
CA TYR A 104 28.87 -0.80 8.39
C TYR A 104 27.87 -0.10 7.47
N LYS A 105 28.03 -0.26 6.16
CA LYS A 105 27.26 0.46 5.14
C LYS A 105 25.76 0.12 5.17
N GLY A 106 25.39 -1.07 5.64
CA GLY A 106 24.03 -1.56 5.61
C GLY A 106 23.59 -2.06 4.24
N ARG A 107 22.29 -2.09 4.01
CA ARG A 107 21.72 -2.46 2.71
C ARG A 107 22.12 -1.47 1.63
N LEU A 108 22.42 -1.99 0.46
CA LEU A 108 22.69 -1.22 -0.74
C LEU A 108 21.42 -0.52 -1.23
N LYS A 109 21.56 0.70 -1.74
CA LYS A 109 20.41 1.54 -2.10
C LYS A 109 20.36 1.95 -3.57
N THR A 110 21.49 1.98 -4.25
CA THR A 110 21.59 2.45 -5.64
C THR A 110 21.98 1.33 -6.60
N ALA A 111 21.60 1.46 -7.86
CA ALA A 111 21.95 0.50 -8.90
C ALA A 111 23.47 0.35 -9.05
N GLU A 112 24.23 1.44 -8.83
CA GLU A 112 25.70 1.45 -8.87
C GLU A 112 26.28 0.62 -7.72
N GLU A 113 25.76 0.80 -6.50
CA GLU A 113 26.20 0.02 -5.34
C GLU A 113 25.96 -1.47 -5.53
N TYR A 114 24.80 -1.84 -6.08
CA TYR A 114 24.50 -3.24 -6.44
C TYR A 114 25.41 -3.73 -7.54
N GLY A 115 25.67 -2.89 -8.56
CA GLY A 115 26.59 -3.22 -9.65
C GLY A 115 28.03 -3.51 -9.21
N ASP A 116 28.43 -2.90 -8.10
CA ASP A 116 29.79 -3.07 -7.54
C ASP A 116 29.94 -4.29 -6.61
N ILE A 117 28.88 -5.04 -6.37
CA ILE A 117 28.95 -6.34 -5.64
C ILE A 117 29.96 -7.25 -6.32
N ILE A 118 30.87 -7.81 -5.53
CA ILE A 118 31.88 -8.73 -6.00
C ILE A 118 31.31 -10.15 -6.03
N ILE A 119 31.25 -10.75 -7.24
CA ILE A 119 30.78 -12.12 -7.41
C ILE A 119 31.94 -13.10 -7.21
N ARG A 120 33.12 -12.77 -7.73
CA ARG A 120 34.31 -13.62 -7.63
C ARG A 120 35.56 -12.74 -7.60
N SER A 121 36.54 -13.16 -6.83
CA SER A 121 37.91 -12.62 -6.86
C SER A 121 38.89 -13.74 -7.15
N ASP A 122 39.83 -13.51 -8.04
CA ASP A 122 40.88 -14.48 -8.33
C ASP A 122 42.14 -14.22 -7.50
N ALA A 123 43.09 -15.18 -7.55
CA ALA A 123 44.33 -15.08 -6.80
C ALA A 123 45.25 -13.92 -7.25
N ASN A 124 45.01 -13.35 -8.42
CA ASN A 124 45.77 -12.24 -8.99
C ASN A 124 45.16 -10.87 -8.62
N GLY A 125 44.10 -10.86 -7.82
CA GLY A 125 43.41 -9.64 -7.39
C GLY A 125 42.42 -9.07 -8.41
N GLN A 126 42.13 -9.80 -9.51
CA GLN A 126 41.07 -9.41 -10.41
C GLN A 126 39.72 -9.73 -9.81
N THR A 127 38.83 -8.75 -9.79
CA THR A 127 37.48 -8.87 -9.23
C THR A 127 36.44 -8.85 -10.33
N LEU A 128 35.56 -9.84 -10.37
CA LEU A 128 34.38 -9.87 -11.20
C LEU A 128 33.19 -9.30 -10.44
N ARG A 129 32.61 -8.25 -10.98
CA ARG A 129 31.51 -7.52 -10.33
C ARG A 129 30.17 -7.86 -10.99
N LEU A 130 29.07 -7.59 -10.28
CA LEU A 130 27.74 -7.85 -10.78
C LEU A 130 27.45 -7.07 -12.09
N LYS A 131 27.91 -5.83 -12.21
CA LYS A 131 27.79 -5.03 -13.44
C LYS A 131 28.43 -5.64 -14.68
N ASP A 132 29.39 -6.54 -14.52
CA ASP A 132 30.08 -7.19 -15.63
C ASP A 132 29.24 -8.30 -16.25
N VAL A 133 28.31 -8.90 -15.49
CA VAL A 133 27.47 -10.04 -15.89
C VAL A 133 25.97 -9.77 -15.84
N ALA A 134 25.58 -8.60 -15.35
CA ALA A 134 24.16 -8.22 -15.22
C ALA A 134 23.96 -6.72 -15.48
N LYS A 135 22.75 -6.35 -15.90
CA LYS A 135 22.25 -4.96 -15.86
C LYS A 135 21.47 -4.79 -14.58
N VAL A 136 21.81 -3.76 -13.80
CA VAL A 136 21.10 -3.41 -12.57
C VAL A 136 20.35 -2.11 -12.78
N GLU A 137 19.07 -2.11 -12.42
CA GLU A 137 18.21 -0.92 -12.52
C GLU A 137 17.14 -0.92 -11.41
N LEU A 138 16.70 0.26 -11.04
CA LEU A 138 15.54 0.42 -10.17
C LEU A 138 14.27 0.24 -11.01
N GLY A 139 13.34 -0.59 -10.55
CA GLY A 139 12.07 -0.83 -11.24
C GLY A 139 11.04 -1.47 -10.31
N GLY A 140 9.86 -1.78 -10.83
CA GLY A 140 8.81 -2.40 -10.06
C GLY A 140 9.09 -3.86 -9.70
N LEU A 141 8.60 -4.29 -8.55
CA LEU A 141 8.71 -5.69 -8.11
C LEU A 141 7.97 -6.63 -9.09
N MET A 142 6.84 -6.19 -9.63
CA MET A 142 6.02 -6.94 -10.60
C MET A 142 5.64 -6.04 -11.78
N TYR A 143 5.79 -6.53 -13.01
CA TYR A 143 5.38 -5.82 -14.23
C TYR A 143 4.04 -6.31 -14.81
N SER A 144 3.54 -7.44 -14.31
CA SER A 144 2.36 -8.10 -14.87
C SER A 144 1.03 -7.45 -14.48
N VAL A 145 1.03 -6.56 -13.50
CA VAL A 145 -0.19 -5.92 -13.00
C VAL A 145 -0.03 -4.40 -13.09
N GLY A 146 -0.89 -3.76 -13.84
CA GLY A 146 -1.01 -2.30 -13.91
C GLY A 146 -2.46 -1.92 -13.76
N MET A 147 -2.74 -0.86 -13.03
CA MET A 147 -4.09 -0.30 -12.89
C MET A 147 -4.18 1.02 -13.65
N LYS A 148 -5.30 1.19 -14.34
CA LYS A 148 -5.63 2.44 -15.01
C LYS A 148 -7.04 2.87 -14.64
N ASN A 149 -7.22 4.15 -14.39
CA ASN A 149 -8.52 4.77 -14.22
C ASN A 149 -8.70 5.78 -15.36
N ASN A 150 -9.73 5.57 -16.21
CA ASN A 150 -9.96 6.39 -17.40
C ASN A 150 -8.72 6.53 -18.32
N GLY A 151 -7.94 5.46 -18.47
CA GLY A 151 -6.74 5.46 -19.29
C GLY A 151 -5.47 5.98 -18.62
N GLN A 152 -5.56 6.65 -17.48
CA GLN A 152 -4.43 7.18 -16.72
C GLN A 152 -3.91 6.17 -15.69
N PRO A 153 -2.59 6.18 -15.41
CA PRO A 153 -2.02 5.37 -14.34
C PRO A 153 -2.74 5.60 -13.01
N SER A 154 -3.01 4.54 -12.29
CA SER A 154 -3.71 4.63 -11.02
C SER A 154 -3.31 3.52 -10.06
N VAL A 155 -3.53 3.75 -8.77
CA VAL A 155 -3.44 2.74 -7.72
C VAL A 155 -4.72 2.74 -6.90
N MET A 156 -5.26 1.56 -6.63
CA MET A 156 -6.42 1.39 -5.76
C MET A 156 -5.98 0.87 -4.40
N ALA A 157 -6.63 1.35 -3.35
CA ALA A 157 -6.46 0.82 -2.01
C ALA A 157 -7.81 0.55 -1.35
N MET A 158 -7.84 -0.50 -0.55
CA MET A 158 -9.01 -0.97 0.19
C MET A 158 -8.75 -0.86 1.68
N VAL A 159 -9.61 -0.14 2.38
CA VAL A 159 -9.58 0.00 3.84
C VAL A 159 -10.55 -1.01 4.44
N GLN A 160 -10.04 -1.88 5.29
CA GLN A 160 -10.80 -2.95 5.95
C GLN A 160 -10.94 -2.65 7.44
N GLN A 161 -12.12 -2.91 7.99
CA GLN A 161 -12.39 -2.74 9.41
C GLN A 161 -11.98 -3.96 10.24
N ILE A 162 -11.77 -3.74 11.53
CA ILE A 162 -11.72 -4.80 12.52
C ILE A 162 -13.14 -5.33 12.75
N ALA A 163 -13.30 -6.64 12.90
CA ALA A 163 -14.61 -7.24 13.17
C ALA A 163 -15.23 -6.63 14.45
N GLY A 164 -16.51 -6.24 14.35
CA GLY A 164 -17.25 -5.63 15.46
C GLY A 164 -17.04 -4.12 15.65
N SER A 165 -16.24 -3.47 14.81
CA SER A 165 -16.08 -2.02 14.84
C SER A 165 -17.22 -1.30 14.10
N ASN A 166 -17.38 0.00 14.35
CA ASN A 166 -18.39 0.83 13.73
C ASN A 166 -17.94 1.33 12.35
N ALA A 167 -18.48 0.73 11.28
CA ALA A 167 -18.11 1.04 9.90
C ALA A 167 -18.38 2.51 9.52
N THR A 168 -19.47 3.12 10.01
CA THR A 168 -19.81 4.52 9.69
C THR A 168 -18.84 5.51 10.33
N GLN A 169 -18.41 5.24 11.57
CA GLN A 169 -17.40 6.07 12.22
C GLN A 169 -16.05 5.94 11.54
N ILE A 170 -15.64 4.71 11.21
CA ILE A 170 -14.38 4.45 10.49
C ILE A 170 -14.39 5.14 9.13
N ALA A 171 -15.49 5.06 8.37
CA ALA A 171 -15.61 5.72 7.08
C ALA A 171 -15.41 7.24 7.20
N LYS A 172 -16.05 7.85 8.21
CA LYS A 172 -15.91 9.29 8.49
C LYS A 172 -14.45 9.66 8.83
N ASP A 173 -13.82 8.91 9.72
CA ASP A 173 -12.47 9.19 10.18
C ASP A 173 -11.43 8.95 9.08
N VAL A 174 -11.62 7.91 8.26
CA VAL A 174 -10.77 7.63 7.08
C VAL A 174 -10.89 8.72 6.04
N LYS A 175 -12.11 9.22 5.75
CA LYS A 175 -12.32 10.36 4.83
C LYS A 175 -11.60 11.61 5.34
N ALA A 176 -11.74 11.93 6.61
CA ALA A 176 -11.06 13.08 7.22
C ALA A 176 -9.54 12.97 7.15
N GLU A 177 -8.99 11.76 7.38
CA GLU A 177 -7.55 11.54 7.24
C GLU A 177 -7.10 11.61 5.78
N LEU A 178 -7.88 11.09 4.81
CA LEU A 178 -7.58 11.23 3.38
C LEU A 178 -7.57 12.69 2.94
N GLU A 179 -8.54 13.49 3.36
CA GLU A 179 -8.59 14.94 3.09
C GLU A 179 -7.36 15.67 3.65
N LYS A 180 -6.92 15.28 4.84
CA LYS A 180 -5.71 15.83 5.46
C LYS A 180 -4.46 15.44 4.67
N GLN A 181 -4.33 14.19 4.23
CA GLN A 181 -3.21 13.70 3.43
C GLN A 181 -3.21 14.36 2.04
N ALA A 182 -4.38 14.60 1.45
CA ALA A 182 -4.52 15.24 0.14
C ALA A 182 -3.87 16.63 0.06
N LYS A 183 -3.82 17.37 1.18
CA LYS A 183 -3.13 18.67 1.25
C LYS A 183 -1.62 18.58 1.05
N SER A 184 -1.06 17.39 1.22
CA SER A 184 0.38 17.11 1.07
C SER A 184 0.70 16.30 -0.18
N PHE A 185 -0.27 16.11 -1.06
CA PHE A 185 -0.05 15.36 -2.30
C PHE A 185 0.89 16.09 -3.25
N PRO A 186 1.71 15.37 -4.00
CA PRO A 186 2.46 15.96 -5.10
C PRO A 186 1.52 16.63 -6.10
N PRO A 187 1.95 17.73 -6.76
CA PRO A 187 1.15 18.41 -7.77
C PRO A 187 0.66 17.47 -8.86
N GLY A 188 -0.66 17.44 -9.11
CA GLY A 188 -1.29 16.60 -10.13
C GLY A 188 -1.65 15.17 -9.65
N VAL A 189 -1.47 14.87 -8.36
CA VAL A 189 -1.99 13.64 -7.75
C VAL A 189 -3.31 13.93 -7.06
N GLU A 190 -4.34 13.15 -7.37
CA GLU A 190 -5.66 13.25 -6.79
C GLU A 190 -6.14 11.91 -6.26
N TYR A 191 -7.06 11.94 -5.31
CA TYR A 191 -7.75 10.73 -4.88
C TYR A 191 -9.24 10.80 -5.19
N LYS A 192 -9.82 9.64 -5.46
CA LYS A 192 -11.25 9.46 -5.66
C LYS A 192 -11.76 8.31 -4.82
N LEU A 193 -12.86 8.52 -4.12
CA LEU A 193 -13.57 7.44 -3.44
C LEU A 193 -14.37 6.64 -4.47
N ASN A 194 -14.12 5.34 -4.53
CA ASN A 194 -14.79 4.44 -5.47
C ASN A 194 -15.89 3.63 -4.78
N TYR A 195 -15.74 3.40 -3.49
CA TYR A 195 -16.69 2.67 -2.67
C TYR A 195 -16.69 3.25 -1.26
N ASP A 196 -17.89 3.44 -0.73
CA ASP A 196 -18.15 3.84 0.63
C ASP A 196 -19.34 3.02 1.16
N VAL A 197 -19.09 2.23 2.18
CA VAL A 197 -20.15 1.41 2.81
C VAL A 197 -21.26 2.27 3.38
N THR A 198 -20.98 3.50 3.78
CA THR A 198 -21.95 4.39 4.38
C THR A 198 -22.99 4.89 3.39
N ASP A 199 -22.63 5.09 2.12
CA ASP A 199 -23.56 5.54 1.08
C ASP A 199 -24.70 4.51 0.89
N PHE A 200 -24.33 3.23 0.83
CA PHE A 200 -25.33 2.14 0.75
C PHE A 200 -26.21 2.05 2.01
N LEU A 201 -25.60 2.20 3.20
CA LEU A 201 -26.34 2.15 4.46
C LEU A 201 -27.32 3.31 4.58
N PHE A 202 -26.92 4.53 4.25
CA PHE A 202 -27.79 5.69 4.31
C PHE A 202 -28.93 5.61 3.28
N ALA A 203 -28.65 5.20 2.04
CA ALA A 203 -29.66 4.98 1.02
C ALA A 203 -30.70 3.92 1.47
N SER A 204 -30.23 2.82 2.06
CA SER A 204 -31.13 1.78 2.58
C SER A 204 -31.98 2.28 3.76
N MET A 205 -31.39 3.08 4.65
CA MET A 205 -32.13 3.68 5.77
C MET A 205 -33.20 4.68 5.30
N GLU A 206 -32.85 5.51 4.32
CA GLU A 206 -33.79 6.48 3.73
C GLU A 206 -35.00 5.77 3.10
N GLU A 207 -34.78 4.67 2.37
CA GLU A 207 -35.85 3.87 1.78
C GLU A 207 -36.75 3.24 2.85
N VAL A 208 -36.18 2.73 3.95
CA VAL A 208 -36.97 2.19 5.08
C VAL A 208 -37.80 3.28 5.76
N ILE A 209 -37.22 4.46 6.00
CA ILE A 209 -37.96 5.60 6.59
C ILE A 209 -39.08 6.05 5.67
N PHE A 210 -38.81 6.15 4.36
CA PHE A 210 -39.81 6.54 3.37
C PHE A 210 -40.98 5.55 3.30
N THR A 211 -40.69 4.25 3.26
CA THR A 211 -41.73 3.21 3.28
C THR A 211 -42.53 3.21 4.57
N LEU A 212 -41.90 3.43 5.73
CA LEU A 212 -42.58 3.57 7.02
C LEU A 212 -43.57 4.75 7.01
N ILE A 213 -43.12 5.93 6.51
CA ILE A 213 -43.98 7.12 6.40
C ILE A 213 -45.20 6.86 5.48
N ILE A 214 -44.96 6.27 4.30
CA ILE A 214 -46.05 5.92 3.37
C ILE A 214 -47.02 4.95 4.00
N THR A 215 -46.50 3.90 4.66
CA THR A 215 -47.34 2.90 5.33
C THR A 215 -48.17 3.52 6.44
N MET A 216 -47.58 4.41 7.24
CA MET A 216 -48.28 5.13 8.30
C MET A 216 -49.41 6.02 7.75
N LEU A 217 -49.13 6.76 6.66
CA LEU A 217 -50.11 7.60 5.98
C LEU A 217 -51.25 6.76 5.39
N LEU A 218 -50.92 5.58 4.80
CA LEU A 218 -51.93 4.67 4.23
C LEU A 218 -52.84 4.09 5.33
N VAL A 219 -52.26 3.64 6.44
CA VAL A 219 -53.00 3.15 7.60
C VAL A 219 -53.91 4.25 8.15
N PHE A 220 -53.37 5.46 8.33
CA PHE A 220 -54.13 6.62 8.76
C PHE A 220 -55.32 6.92 7.82
N ALA A 221 -55.07 6.91 6.50
CA ALA A 221 -56.12 7.18 5.50
C ALA A 221 -57.24 6.08 5.56
N VAL A 222 -56.86 4.81 5.67
CA VAL A 222 -57.81 3.70 5.79
C VAL A 222 -58.65 3.84 7.06
N VAL A 223 -58.03 4.06 8.22
CA VAL A 223 -58.73 4.23 9.50
C VAL A 223 -59.65 5.47 9.47
N TYR A 224 -59.20 6.57 8.85
CA TYR A 224 -60.01 7.75 8.67
C TYR A 224 -61.26 7.50 7.83
N ILE A 225 -61.17 6.75 6.74
CA ILE A 225 -62.31 6.41 5.89
C ILE A 225 -63.34 5.59 6.66
N PHE A 226 -62.89 4.68 7.55
CA PHE A 226 -63.82 3.82 8.36
C PHE A 226 -64.43 4.58 9.53
N LEU A 227 -63.64 5.39 10.25
CA LEU A 227 -64.11 6.09 11.46
C LEU A 227 -64.80 7.43 11.16
N GLN A 228 -64.55 8.05 10.02
CA GLN A 228 -65.05 9.36 9.59
C GLN A 228 -64.86 10.49 10.63
N ASP A 229 -63.95 10.31 11.58
CA ASP A 229 -63.66 11.27 12.63
C ASP A 229 -62.13 11.39 12.78
N PHE A 230 -61.61 12.60 12.55
CA PHE A 230 -60.17 12.90 12.59
C PHE A 230 -59.56 12.72 13.98
N ARG A 231 -60.33 13.08 15.02
CA ARG A 231 -59.84 12.94 16.40
C ARG A 231 -59.65 11.48 16.81
N SER A 232 -60.62 10.63 16.45
CA SER A 232 -60.55 9.17 16.74
C SER A 232 -59.50 8.45 15.90
N THR A 233 -59.10 9.01 14.77
CA THR A 233 -58.08 8.44 13.89
C THR A 233 -56.66 8.77 14.39
N LEU A 234 -56.50 9.86 15.14
CA LEU A 234 -55.20 10.31 15.62
C LEU A 234 -54.80 9.67 16.98
N ILE A 235 -55.77 9.12 17.71
CA ILE A 235 -55.56 8.44 18.98
C ILE A 235 -55.22 6.96 18.71
#